data_8b3290d451c15555688b9ec76acf89f3
#
_entry.id   8b3290d451c15555688b9ec76acf89f3
#
_cell.length_a   1.000
_cell.length_b   1.000
_cell.length_c   1.000
_cell.angle_alpha   90.00
_cell.angle_beta   90.00
_cell.angle_gamma   90.00
#
_symmetry.space_group_name_H-M   'P 1'
#
loop_
_entity.id
_entity.type
_entity.pdbx_description
1 polymer ?
#
loop_
_entity_poly.entity_id
_entity_poly.type
_entity_poly.pdbx_seq_one_letter_code
_entity_poly.pdbx_strand_id
1 'polypeptide(L)'
;MSHQQHPTTAGQVPALPGDRVLSKLASEPDQWALFLDIDGTLLDLAETPDGIVVPPDLPEHLHRLSMKLGGALALVTGRALPYADQLFRPYAFPIAGLHGAERRDPSGAISRIEPDASFEDLKAALAREAEQWPGVLVEDKGAAVAAHYRLAPDRQQALEAAMPRYLEMAGPDFTLQRGKMVMEIRPARASKGHALQAFLEQAPFESRKPIAIGDDVTDEAMFRIANELGGHSIRIAEVLDGTEAKSIIRSASVLRGIVATLVGDKTAT
;
A
#
# COMPACT_ATOMS: atom_id res chain seq x y z
N MET A 1 42.72 23.92 -25.27
CA MET A 1 42.62 23.35 -23.91
C MET A 1 41.23 23.72 -23.40
N SER A 2 40.28 22.83 -23.57
CA SER A 2 38.87 23.05 -23.17
C SER A 2 38.63 22.30 -21.87
N HIS A 3 38.38 23.05 -20.80
CA HIS A 3 37.93 22.50 -19.51
C HIS A 3 36.48 22.10 -19.62
N GLN A 4 36.21 20.81 -19.67
CA GLN A 4 34.88 20.27 -19.39
C GLN A 4 34.62 20.33 -17.87
N GLN A 5 33.69 21.19 -17.46
CA GLN A 5 33.15 21.18 -16.12
C GLN A 5 32.12 20.04 -16.03
N HIS A 6 32.38 19.06 -15.18
CA HIS A 6 31.40 18.07 -14.77
C HIS A 6 30.31 18.74 -13.91
N PRO A 7 29.02 18.44 -14.11
CA PRO A 7 27.97 18.95 -13.25
C PRO A 7 28.12 18.34 -11.85
N THR A 8 28.19 19.23 -10.87
CA THR A 8 28.21 18.91 -9.45
C THR A 8 26.89 18.22 -9.08
N THR A 9 26.94 16.97 -8.71
CA THR A 9 25.82 16.24 -8.12
C THR A 9 25.34 17.00 -6.87
N ALA A 10 24.10 17.49 -6.90
CA ALA A 10 23.45 18.07 -5.73
C ALA A 10 23.52 17.05 -4.59
N GLY A 11 24.08 17.47 -3.45
CA GLY A 11 24.31 16.61 -2.30
C GLY A 11 22.98 15.99 -1.82
N GLN A 12 22.84 14.69 -2.00
CA GLN A 12 21.78 13.92 -1.37
C GLN A 12 21.96 14.05 0.15
N VAL A 13 20.97 14.64 0.80
CA VAL A 13 20.89 14.62 2.27
C VAL A 13 20.85 13.13 2.69
N PRO A 14 21.74 12.67 3.58
CA PRO A 14 21.74 11.28 4.00
C PRO A 14 20.36 10.90 4.53
N ALA A 15 19.78 9.83 3.98
CA ALA A 15 18.51 9.30 4.46
C ALA A 15 18.61 8.97 5.95
N LEU A 16 17.64 9.41 6.76
CA LEU A 16 17.56 9.02 8.16
C LEU A 16 17.31 7.51 8.23
N PRO A 17 18.04 6.76 9.07
CA PRO A 17 17.71 5.36 9.29
C PRO A 17 16.28 5.20 9.81
N GLY A 18 15.50 4.30 9.21
CA GLY A 18 14.09 4.12 9.53
C GLY A 18 13.83 3.69 10.99
N ASP A 19 14.78 2.98 11.61
CA ASP A 19 14.75 2.61 13.02
C ASP A 19 14.72 3.84 13.95
N ARG A 20 15.49 4.89 13.61
CA ARG A 20 15.43 6.17 14.35
C ARG A 20 14.09 6.87 14.21
N VAL A 21 13.44 6.74 13.06
CA VAL A 21 12.09 7.29 12.88
C VAL A 21 11.12 6.52 13.77
N LEU A 22 11.18 5.19 13.76
CA LEU A 22 10.28 4.34 14.53
C LEU A 22 10.49 4.41 16.05
N SER A 23 11.68 4.81 16.52
CA SER A 23 11.90 5.02 17.96
C SER A 23 11.02 6.13 18.54
N LYS A 24 10.53 7.07 17.70
CA LYS A 24 9.56 8.10 18.10
C LYS A 24 8.22 7.50 18.59
N LEU A 25 7.81 6.36 18.04
CA LEU A 25 6.60 5.66 18.49
C LEU A 25 6.68 5.21 19.95
N ALA A 26 7.90 4.96 20.45
CA ALA A 26 8.11 4.61 21.87
C ALA A 26 8.20 5.85 22.76
N SER A 27 8.82 6.94 22.30
CA SER A 27 9.04 8.15 23.10
C SER A 27 7.84 9.10 23.13
N GLU A 28 7.06 9.14 22.05
CA GLU A 28 5.98 10.09 21.84
C GLU A 28 4.73 9.41 21.22
N PRO A 29 4.20 8.34 21.82
CA PRO A 29 3.18 7.51 21.20
C PRO A 29 1.90 8.25 20.80
N ASP A 30 1.56 9.31 21.52
CA ASP A 30 0.34 10.09 21.28
C ASP A 30 0.49 11.12 20.13
N GLN A 31 1.71 11.38 19.66
CA GLN A 31 1.96 12.32 18.56
C GLN A 31 1.94 11.67 17.18
N TRP A 32 2.03 10.35 17.12
CA TRP A 32 2.23 9.63 15.86
C TRP A 32 1.08 8.69 15.53
N ALA A 33 0.76 8.60 14.25
CA ALA A 33 -0.11 7.61 13.65
C ALA A 33 0.70 6.74 12.69
N LEU A 34 0.56 5.42 12.76
CA LEU A 34 1.34 4.48 11.97
C LEU A 34 0.49 3.84 10.87
N PHE A 35 0.96 3.93 9.64
CA PHE A 35 0.34 3.37 8.44
C PHE A 35 1.28 2.38 7.79
N LEU A 36 0.85 1.13 7.66
CA LEU A 36 1.67 0.02 7.22
C LEU A 36 1.05 -0.66 6.01
N ASP A 37 1.81 -0.77 4.93
CA ASP A 37 1.50 -1.74 3.89
C ASP A 37 1.75 -3.17 4.39
N ILE A 38 1.23 -4.17 3.68
CA ILE A 38 1.31 -5.58 4.07
C ILE A 38 2.37 -6.32 3.26
N ASP A 39 2.17 -6.43 1.96
CA ASP A 39 2.97 -7.26 1.07
C ASP A 39 4.30 -6.59 0.73
N GLY A 40 5.42 -7.26 0.95
CA GLY A 40 6.75 -6.65 0.82
C GLY A 40 7.15 -5.75 1.98
N THR A 41 6.21 -5.38 2.85
CA THR A 41 6.40 -4.46 3.98
C THR A 41 6.36 -5.17 5.32
N LEU A 42 5.22 -5.71 5.74
CA LEU A 42 5.08 -6.54 6.94
C LEU A 42 5.38 -8.00 6.67
N LEU A 43 5.03 -8.48 5.48
CA LEU A 43 5.20 -9.86 5.03
C LEU A 43 6.16 -9.89 3.83
N ASP A 44 6.99 -10.93 3.77
CA ASP A 44 7.85 -11.15 2.62
C ASP A 44 7.01 -11.48 1.39
N LEU A 45 7.44 -10.99 0.20
CA LEU A 45 6.75 -11.30 -1.05
C LEU A 45 6.83 -12.79 -1.36
N ALA A 46 5.71 -13.38 -1.74
CA ALA A 46 5.62 -14.75 -2.20
C ALA A 46 5.38 -14.83 -3.71
N GLU A 47 5.70 -15.97 -4.33
CA GLU A 47 5.47 -16.19 -5.76
C GLU A 47 3.98 -16.20 -6.12
N THR A 48 3.14 -16.63 -5.18
CA THR A 48 1.67 -16.65 -5.31
C THR A 48 1.01 -15.94 -4.13
N PRO A 49 -0.18 -15.35 -4.30
CA PRO A 49 -0.91 -14.70 -3.21
C PRO A 49 -1.15 -15.63 -2.00
N ASP A 50 -1.40 -16.91 -2.27
CA ASP A 50 -1.67 -17.91 -1.23
C ASP A 50 -0.40 -18.48 -0.58
N GLY A 51 0.77 -18.21 -1.14
CA GLY A 51 2.08 -18.63 -0.64
C GLY A 51 2.63 -17.77 0.50
N ILE A 52 1.89 -16.76 0.95
CA ILE A 52 2.35 -15.83 1.98
C ILE A 52 2.37 -16.52 3.34
N VAL A 53 3.50 -16.37 4.03
CA VAL A 53 3.70 -16.88 5.38
C VAL A 53 3.65 -15.71 6.37
N VAL A 54 2.69 -15.76 7.28
CA VAL A 54 2.60 -14.79 8.39
C VAL A 54 3.39 -15.33 9.57
N PRO A 55 4.44 -14.63 10.06
CA PRO A 55 5.12 -15.02 11.29
C PRO A 55 4.12 -15.08 12.45
N PRO A 56 4.14 -16.15 13.27
CA PRO A 56 3.10 -16.42 14.26
C PRO A 56 2.93 -15.30 15.29
N ASP A 57 4.01 -14.60 15.64
CA ASP A 57 4.01 -13.55 16.66
C ASP A 57 3.64 -12.17 16.08
N LEU A 58 3.64 -12.00 14.76
CA LEU A 58 3.41 -10.70 14.12
C LEU A 58 2.03 -10.11 14.42
N PRO A 59 0.91 -10.86 14.39
CA PRO A 59 -0.41 -10.30 14.71
C PRO A 59 -0.47 -9.76 16.16
N GLU A 60 0.10 -10.48 17.11
CA GLU A 60 0.20 -10.06 18.52
C GLU A 60 1.06 -8.81 18.66
N HIS A 61 2.23 -8.75 18.00
CA HIS A 61 3.12 -7.59 18.06
C HIS A 61 2.43 -6.33 17.49
N LEU A 62 1.73 -6.45 16.37
CA LEU A 62 0.96 -5.34 15.78
C LEU A 62 -0.17 -4.87 16.69
N HIS A 63 -0.88 -5.82 17.34
CA HIS A 63 -1.93 -5.49 18.28
C HIS A 63 -1.36 -4.73 19.49
N ARG A 64 -0.29 -5.21 20.10
CA ARG A 64 0.38 -4.54 21.22
C ARG A 64 0.91 -3.16 20.84
N LEU A 65 1.45 -3.00 19.63
CA LEU A 65 1.89 -1.71 19.11
C LEU A 65 0.68 -0.77 18.90
N SER A 66 -0.41 -1.26 18.34
CA SER A 66 -1.65 -0.49 18.20
C SER A 66 -2.15 0.00 19.55
N MET A 67 -2.17 -0.86 20.58
CA MET A 67 -2.56 -0.46 21.93
C MET A 67 -1.64 0.63 22.51
N LYS A 68 -0.32 0.54 22.30
CA LYS A 68 0.64 1.58 22.72
C LYS A 68 0.40 2.91 22.03
N LEU A 69 -0.06 2.90 20.79
CA LEU A 69 -0.41 4.09 20.01
C LEU A 69 -1.84 4.57 20.26
N GLY A 70 -2.54 4.04 21.28
CA GLY A 70 -3.94 4.39 21.55
C GLY A 70 -4.89 4.06 20.40
N GLY A 71 -4.57 3.04 19.59
CA GLY A 71 -5.33 2.62 18.43
C GLY A 71 -4.93 3.29 17.10
N ALA A 72 -3.97 4.22 17.09
CA ALA A 72 -3.56 4.96 15.90
C ALA A 72 -2.58 4.16 15.01
N LEU A 73 -2.93 2.91 14.69
CA LEU A 73 -2.27 2.04 13.72
C LEU A 73 -3.28 1.57 12.69
N ALA A 74 -3.01 1.76 11.42
CA ALA A 74 -3.83 1.27 10.32
C ALA A 74 -2.99 0.50 9.29
N LEU A 75 -3.60 -0.52 8.69
CA LEU A 75 -3.05 -1.24 7.55
C LEU A 75 -3.57 -0.60 6.25
N VAL A 76 -2.72 -0.51 5.22
CA VAL A 76 -3.12 0.09 3.93
C VAL A 76 -2.58 -0.78 2.81
N THR A 77 -3.44 -1.56 2.16
CA THR A 77 -3.03 -2.67 1.28
C THR A 77 -3.82 -2.70 -0.03
N GLY A 78 -3.25 -3.38 -1.04
CA GLY A 78 -3.95 -3.76 -2.26
C GLY A 78 -4.88 -4.97 -2.09
N ARG A 79 -4.82 -5.66 -0.95
CA ARG A 79 -5.67 -6.82 -0.66
C ARG A 79 -7.07 -6.40 -0.26
N ALA A 80 -8.07 -7.26 -0.56
CA ALA A 80 -9.42 -7.09 -0.03
C ALA A 80 -9.46 -7.33 1.49
N LEU A 81 -10.35 -6.63 2.19
CA LEU A 81 -10.49 -6.71 3.66
C LEU A 81 -10.62 -8.13 4.19
N PRO A 82 -11.50 -9.00 3.64
CA PRO A 82 -11.68 -10.34 4.17
C PRO A 82 -10.39 -11.18 4.10
N TYR A 83 -9.56 -10.96 3.08
CA TYR A 83 -8.29 -11.65 2.94
C TYR A 83 -7.25 -11.12 3.94
N ALA A 84 -7.13 -9.81 4.06
CA ALA A 84 -6.23 -9.19 5.02
C ALA A 84 -6.57 -9.59 6.48
N ASP A 85 -7.86 -9.68 6.81
CA ASP A 85 -8.31 -10.13 8.13
C ASP A 85 -7.87 -11.57 8.47
N GLN A 86 -7.79 -12.45 7.47
CA GLN A 86 -7.32 -13.83 7.69
C GLN A 86 -5.84 -13.88 8.08
N LEU A 87 -5.02 -12.94 7.57
CA LEU A 87 -3.58 -12.89 7.84
C LEU A 87 -3.28 -12.53 9.30
N PHE A 88 -4.12 -11.71 9.93
CA PHE A 88 -3.83 -11.14 11.24
C PHE A 88 -4.76 -11.62 12.36
N ARG A 89 -5.49 -12.71 12.14
CA ARG A 89 -6.33 -13.32 13.19
C ARG A 89 -5.52 -13.60 14.47
N PRO A 90 -6.12 -13.41 15.65
CA PRO A 90 -7.53 -13.08 15.92
C PRO A 90 -7.83 -11.57 15.93
N TYR A 91 -6.87 -10.71 15.55
CA TYR A 91 -6.99 -9.25 15.66
C TYR A 91 -7.60 -8.64 14.40
N ALA A 92 -8.43 -7.61 14.61
CA ALA A 92 -8.95 -6.76 13.54
C ALA A 92 -8.39 -5.34 13.71
N PHE A 93 -7.75 -4.83 12.65
CA PHE A 93 -7.15 -3.49 12.64
C PHE A 93 -8.00 -2.52 11.83
N PRO A 94 -7.93 -1.20 12.09
CA PRO A 94 -8.27 -0.22 11.09
C PRO A 94 -7.49 -0.52 9.81
N ILE A 95 -8.19 -0.58 8.67
CA ILE A 95 -7.57 -1.05 7.44
C ILE A 95 -8.22 -0.42 6.20
N ALA A 96 -7.41 -0.02 5.23
CA ALA A 96 -7.85 0.28 3.88
C ALA A 96 -7.38 -0.83 2.94
N GLY A 97 -8.33 -1.53 2.33
CA GLY A 97 -8.12 -2.55 1.32
C GLY A 97 -8.35 -2.02 -0.10
N LEU A 98 -7.95 -2.82 -1.10
CA LEU A 98 -8.05 -2.47 -2.52
C LEU A 98 -7.53 -1.05 -2.82
N HIS A 99 -6.34 -0.75 -2.25
CA HIS A 99 -5.70 0.57 -2.33
C HIS A 99 -6.54 1.74 -1.79
N GLY A 100 -7.53 1.49 -0.93
CA GLY A 100 -8.43 2.50 -0.37
C GLY A 100 -9.85 2.48 -0.97
N ALA A 101 -10.18 1.55 -1.87
CA ALA A 101 -11.55 1.39 -2.37
C ALA A 101 -12.51 0.85 -1.29
N GLU A 102 -11.99 0.16 -0.31
CA GLU A 102 -12.74 -0.23 0.89
C GLU A 102 -11.93 0.11 2.15
N ARG A 103 -12.63 0.45 3.22
CA ARG A 103 -12.00 0.86 4.48
C ARG A 103 -12.84 0.43 5.67
N ARG A 104 -12.18 -0.19 6.66
CA ARG A 104 -12.73 -0.36 8.00
C ARG A 104 -12.08 0.68 8.92
N ASP A 105 -12.89 1.52 9.50
CA ASP A 105 -12.46 2.56 10.43
C ASP A 105 -12.17 2.01 11.85
N PRO A 106 -11.68 2.85 12.78
CA PRO A 106 -11.42 2.43 14.16
C PRO A 106 -12.64 1.95 14.93
N SER A 107 -13.84 2.35 14.54
CA SER A 107 -15.10 1.88 15.17
C SER A 107 -15.53 0.49 14.66
N GLY A 108 -14.89 -0.01 13.60
CA GLY A 108 -15.25 -1.23 12.92
C GLY A 108 -16.25 -1.03 11.77
N ALA A 109 -16.70 0.20 11.51
CA ALA A 109 -17.60 0.49 10.40
C ALA A 109 -16.84 0.34 9.06
N ILE A 110 -17.50 -0.34 8.11
CA ILE A 110 -16.92 -0.58 6.78
C ILE A 110 -17.60 0.34 5.77
N SER A 111 -16.77 1.12 5.07
CA SER A 111 -17.16 1.89 3.89
C SER A 111 -16.52 1.29 2.63
N ARG A 112 -17.24 1.33 1.50
CA ARG A 112 -16.77 0.87 0.19
C ARG A 112 -17.13 1.90 -0.86
N ILE A 113 -16.27 2.01 -1.88
CA ILE A 113 -16.65 2.68 -3.12
C ILE A 113 -17.49 1.64 -3.87
N GLU A 114 -18.78 1.91 -4.02
CA GLU A 114 -19.66 1.04 -4.78
C GLU A 114 -19.65 1.47 -6.25
N PRO A 115 -19.37 0.56 -7.19
CA PRO A 115 -19.47 0.85 -8.60
C PRO A 115 -20.94 1.07 -8.98
N ASP A 116 -21.17 1.92 -9.94
CA ASP A 116 -22.50 2.07 -10.55
C ASP A 116 -22.78 0.98 -11.60
N ALA A 117 -24.01 0.93 -12.10
CA ALA A 117 -24.39 -0.07 -13.09
C ALA A 117 -23.56 -0.01 -14.38
N SER A 118 -23.08 1.20 -14.76
CA SER A 118 -22.27 1.39 -15.96
C SER A 118 -20.89 0.73 -15.81
N PHE A 119 -20.33 0.70 -14.60
CA PHE A 119 -19.06 0.02 -14.33
C PHE A 119 -19.23 -1.51 -14.32
N GLU A 120 -20.36 -2.03 -13.85
CA GLU A 120 -20.70 -3.45 -13.96
C GLU A 120 -20.79 -3.90 -15.43
N ASP A 121 -21.45 -3.10 -16.28
CA ASP A 121 -21.53 -3.36 -17.72
C ASP A 121 -20.13 -3.33 -18.37
N LEU A 122 -19.26 -2.41 -17.95
CA LEU A 122 -17.87 -2.33 -18.39
C LEU A 122 -17.09 -3.60 -18.03
N LYS A 123 -17.18 -4.07 -16.79
CA LYS A 123 -16.52 -5.31 -16.34
C LYS A 123 -16.94 -6.50 -17.20
N ALA A 124 -18.24 -6.62 -17.45
CA ALA A 124 -18.78 -7.67 -18.30
C ALA A 124 -18.30 -7.54 -19.77
N ALA A 125 -18.16 -6.34 -20.28
CA ALA A 125 -17.65 -6.09 -21.63
C ALA A 125 -16.16 -6.45 -21.75
N LEU A 126 -15.34 -6.04 -20.78
CA LEU A 126 -13.92 -6.40 -20.73
C LEU A 126 -13.73 -7.91 -20.64
N ALA A 127 -14.49 -8.59 -19.79
CA ALA A 127 -14.42 -10.03 -19.65
C ALA A 127 -14.74 -10.76 -20.97
N ARG A 128 -15.80 -10.33 -21.67
CA ARG A 128 -16.16 -10.88 -23.00
C ARG A 128 -15.07 -10.63 -24.05
N GLU A 129 -14.48 -9.44 -24.09
CA GLU A 129 -13.40 -9.17 -25.04
C GLU A 129 -12.14 -9.99 -24.74
N ALA A 130 -11.83 -10.22 -23.46
CA ALA A 130 -10.68 -11.00 -23.03
C ALA A 130 -10.77 -12.48 -23.48
N GLU A 131 -11.94 -13.01 -23.78
CA GLU A 131 -12.10 -14.34 -24.38
C GLU A 131 -11.33 -14.48 -25.72
N GLN A 132 -11.09 -13.37 -26.42
CA GLN A 132 -10.29 -13.33 -27.64
C GLN A 132 -8.77 -13.34 -27.38
N TRP A 133 -8.35 -13.25 -26.11
CA TRP A 133 -6.96 -13.22 -25.69
C TRP A 133 -6.63 -14.38 -24.76
N PRO A 134 -6.43 -15.60 -25.31
CA PRO A 134 -6.10 -16.76 -24.48
C PRO A 134 -4.93 -16.51 -23.54
N GLY A 135 -5.10 -16.81 -22.25
CA GLY A 135 -4.12 -16.57 -21.20
C GLY A 135 -4.23 -15.21 -20.49
N VAL A 136 -5.10 -14.32 -20.97
CA VAL A 136 -5.48 -13.11 -20.21
C VAL A 136 -6.58 -13.48 -19.22
N LEU A 137 -6.39 -13.09 -17.95
CA LEU A 137 -7.37 -13.32 -16.89
C LEU A 137 -7.95 -11.96 -16.46
N VAL A 138 -9.28 -11.84 -16.50
CA VAL A 138 -9.99 -10.68 -15.97
C VAL A 138 -10.44 -10.99 -14.55
N GLU A 139 -10.02 -10.17 -13.60
CA GLU A 139 -10.38 -10.26 -12.19
C GLU A 139 -11.34 -9.13 -11.85
N ASP A 140 -12.53 -9.47 -11.36
CA ASP A 140 -13.46 -8.52 -10.76
C ASP A 140 -13.06 -8.29 -9.29
N LYS A 141 -12.70 -7.06 -8.97
CA LYS A 141 -12.35 -6.62 -7.61
C LYS A 141 -13.44 -5.75 -6.97
N GLY A 142 -14.70 -5.87 -7.42
CA GLY A 142 -15.80 -5.01 -6.99
C GLY A 142 -15.70 -3.63 -7.61
N ALA A 143 -15.14 -2.65 -6.88
CA ALA A 143 -14.97 -1.28 -7.37
C ALA A 143 -13.87 -1.11 -8.43
N ALA A 144 -13.12 -2.16 -8.75
CA ALA A 144 -12.05 -2.17 -9.74
C ALA A 144 -12.15 -3.42 -10.62
N VAL A 145 -11.50 -3.38 -11.79
CA VAL A 145 -11.33 -4.54 -12.66
C VAL A 145 -9.90 -4.61 -13.17
N ALA A 146 -9.28 -5.78 -13.06
CA ALA A 146 -7.91 -6.00 -13.49
C ALA A 146 -7.83 -7.02 -14.62
N ALA A 147 -6.99 -6.73 -15.63
CA ALA A 147 -6.64 -7.65 -16.70
C ALA A 147 -5.19 -8.11 -16.53
N HIS A 148 -5.00 -9.36 -16.14
CA HIS A 148 -3.70 -10.00 -15.93
C HIS A 148 -3.25 -10.70 -17.22
N TYR A 149 -2.01 -10.40 -17.66
CA TYR A 149 -1.44 -11.01 -18.88
C TYR A 149 -0.14 -11.76 -18.59
N ARG A 150 0.09 -12.18 -17.35
CA ARG A 150 1.29 -12.94 -16.96
C ARG A 150 1.43 -14.27 -17.71
N LEU A 151 0.30 -14.92 -18.00
CA LEU A 151 0.27 -16.15 -18.78
C LEU A 151 0.25 -15.95 -20.31
N ALA A 152 0.13 -14.68 -20.75
CA ALA A 152 0.10 -14.26 -22.15
C ALA A 152 0.83 -12.93 -22.34
N PRO A 153 2.17 -12.87 -22.14
CA PRO A 153 2.93 -11.62 -22.21
C PRO A 153 2.85 -10.95 -23.59
N ASP A 154 2.66 -11.74 -24.65
CA ASP A 154 2.48 -11.28 -26.03
C ASP A 154 1.17 -10.48 -26.24
N ARG A 155 0.22 -10.56 -25.30
CA ARG A 155 -1.03 -9.80 -25.31
C ARG A 155 -0.92 -8.41 -24.68
N GLN A 156 0.22 -8.04 -24.13
CA GLN A 156 0.43 -6.70 -23.53
C GLN A 156 -0.01 -5.58 -24.47
N GLN A 157 0.44 -5.59 -25.72
CA GLN A 157 0.13 -4.53 -26.68
C GLN A 157 -1.37 -4.46 -27.00
N ALA A 158 -2.06 -5.60 -27.10
CA ALA A 158 -3.51 -5.64 -27.32
C ALA A 158 -4.26 -5.02 -26.13
N LEU A 159 -3.86 -5.34 -24.90
CA LEU A 159 -4.43 -4.74 -23.69
C LEU A 159 -4.13 -3.26 -23.58
N GLU A 160 -2.90 -2.81 -23.87
CA GLU A 160 -2.54 -1.39 -23.88
C GLU A 160 -3.36 -0.57 -24.87
N ALA A 161 -3.78 -1.18 -25.98
CA ALA A 161 -4.66 -0.56 -26.97
C ALA A 161 -6.14 -0.56 -26.52
N ALA A 162 -6.59 -1.59 -25.80
CA ALA A 162 -7.98 -1.74 -25.39
C ALA A 162 -8.34 -0.97 -24.11
N MET A 163 -7.46 -1.01 -23.09
CA MET A 163 -7.76 -0.47 -21.76
C MET A 163 -8.11 1.03 -21.72
N PRO A 164 -7.51 1.93 -22.55
CA PRO A 164 -7.92 3.33 -22.59
C PRO A 164 -9.39 3.53 -22.96
N ARG A 165 -9.94 2.70 -23.85
CA ARG A 165 -11.36 2.75 -24.21
C ARG A 165 -12.26 2.37 -23.04
N TYR A 166 -11.89 1.35 -22.29
CA TYR A 166 -12.59 0.97 -21.06
C TYR A 166 -12.48 2.04 -19.98
N LEU A 167 -11.32 2.71 -19.86
CA LEU A 167 -11.18 3.85 -18.96
C LEU A 167 -12.12 5.00 -19.33
N GLU A 168 -12.24 5.30 -20.63
CA GLU A 168 -13.19 6.32 -21.12
C GLU A 168 -14.63 5.95 -20.76
N MET A 169 -15.01 4.67 -20.92
CA MET A 169 -16.33 4.17 -20.52
C MET A 169 -16.56 4.27 -18.99
N ALA A 170 -15.52 4.06 -18.18
CA ALA A 170 -15.60 4.19 -16.72
C ALA A 170 -15.79 5.64 -16.27
N GLY A 171 -15.36 6.61 -17.07
CA GLY A 171 -15.52 8.03 -16.78
C GLY A 171 -14.39 8.65 -15.95
N PRO A 172 -14.53 9.95 -15.61
CA PRO A 172 -13.44 10.76 -15.03
C PRO A 172 -13.08 10.39 -13.59
N ASP A 173 -13.95 9.69 -12.88
CA ASP A 173 -13.70 9.26 -11.51
C ASP A 173 -12.82 8.00 -11.41
N PHE A 174 -12.41 7.45 -12.56
CA PHE A 174 -11.57 6.27 -12.64
C PHE A 174 -10.19 6.58 -13.22
N THR A 175 -9.24 5.69 -12.96
CA THR A 175 -7.87 5.77 -13.47
C THR A 175 -7.40 4.39 -13.92
N LEU A 176 -6.47 4.36 -14.90
CA LEU A 176 -5.79 3.15 -15.34
C LEU A 176 -4.43 3.04 -14.64
N GLN A 177 -4.30 2.05 -13.77
CA GLN A 177 -3.03 1.69 -13.15
C GLN A 177 -2.36 0.56 -13.94
N ARG A 178 -1.06 0.73 -14.23
CA ARG A 178 -0.21 -0.29 -14.84
C ARG A 178 0.69 -0.88 -13.77
N GLY A 179 0.56 -2.19 -13.58
CA GLY A 179 1.41 -2.97 -12.67
C GLY A 179 2.27 -3.99 -13.43
N LYS A 180 2.94 -4.86 -12.70
CA LYS A 180 3.77 -5.92 -13.26
C LYS A 180 2.89 -7.02 -13.86
N MET A 181 2.73 -7.03 -15.19
CA MET A 181 1.91 -7.98 -15.97
C MET A 181 0.40 -7.88 -15.66
N VAL A 182 -0.07 -6.68 -15.29
CA VAL A 182 -1.48 -6.38 -15.01
C VAL A 182 -1.81 -4.94 -15.38
N MET A 183 -3.03 -4.70 -15.85
CA MET A 183 -3.64 -3.38 -16.02
C MET A 183 -4.96 -3.35 -15.26
N GLU A 184 -5.17 -2.31 -14.47
CA GLU A 184 -6.33 -2.20 -13.59
C GLU A 184 -7.03 -0.86 -13.78
N ILE A 185 -8.35 -0.90 -14.03
CA ILE A 185 -9.22 0.28 -13.98
C ILE A 185 -9.83 0.32 -12.58
N ARG A 186 -9.58 1.40 -11.86
CA ARG A 186 -10.01 1.58 -10.48
C ARG A 186 -10.43 3.01 -10.20
N PRO A 187 -11.22 3.27 -9.16
CA PRO A 187 -11.55 4.64 -8.77
C PRO A 187 -10.28 5.47 -8.53
N ALA A 188 -10.21 6.68 -9.09
CA ALA A 188 -9.07 7.58 -8.93
C ALA A 188 -8.83 7.95 -7.45
N ARG A 189 -9.91 7.96 -6.64
CA ARG A 189 -9.86 8.20 -5.20
C ARG A 189 -9.37 6.97 -4.40
N ALA A 190 -9.34 5.78 -5.00
CA ALA A 190 -8.79 4.59 -4.37
C ALA A 190 -7.26 4.63 -4.44
N SER A 191 -6.63 5.40 -3.59
CA SER A 191 -5.18 5.44 -3.43
C SER A 191 -4.80 5.32 -1.96
N LYS A 192 -3.64 4.71 -1.69
CA LYS A 192 -3.13 4.58 -0.32
C LYS A 192 -2.94 5.95 0.35
N GLY A 193 -2.63 7.01 -0.44
CA GLY A 193 -2.55 8.38 0.07
C GLY A 193 -3.90 8.93 0.55
N HIS A 194 -4.96 8.77 -0.23
CA HIS A 194 -6.31 9.18 0.19
C HIS A 194 -6.81 8.37 1.39
N ALA A 195 -6.48 7.07 1.43
CA ALA A 195 -6.81 6.23 2.59
C ALA A 195 -6.16 6.76 3.88
N LEU A 196 -4.88 7.11 3.82
CA LEU A 196 -4.15 7.72 4.95
C LEU A 196 -4.81 9.03 5.39
N GLN A 197 -5.13 9.94 4.46
CA GLN A 197 -5.83 11.20 4.77
C GLN A 197 -7.16 10.94 5.47
N ALA A 198 -7.97 10.01 4.95
CA ALA A 198 -9.27 9.70 5.51
C ALA A 198 -9.19 9.09 6.94
N PHE A 199 -8.11 8.41 7.30
CA PHE A 199 -7.87 8.01 8.68
C PHE A 199 -7.51 9.20 9.57
N LEU A 200 -6.69 10.13 9.09
CA LEU A 200 -6.27 11.31 9.87
C LEU A 200 -7.40 12.29 10.15
N GLU A 201 -8.56 12.16 9.51
CA GLU A 201 -9.75 12.97 9.77
C GLU A 201 -10.56 12.51 10.98
N GLN A 202 -10.19 11.41 11.65
CA GLN A 202 -10.96 10.82 12.75
C GLN A 202 -10.08 10.29 13.88
N ALA A 203 -10.63 10.28 15.09
CA ALA A 203 -9.96 9.66 16.24
C ALA A 203 -9.77 8.14 15.99
N PRO A 204 -8.65 7.55 16.44
CA PRO A 204 -7.55 8.13 17.24
C PRO A 204 -6.42 8.74 16.40
N PHE A 205 -6.56 8.85 15.09
CA PHE A 205 -5.53 9.35 14.17
C PHE A 205 -5.51 10.88 14.08
N GLU A 206 -6.62 11.53 14.38
CA GLU A 206 -6.78 12.98 14.30
C GLU A 206 -5.67 13.72 15.09
N SER A 207 -5.16 14.80 14.51
CA SER A 207 -4.09 15.63 15.06
C SER A 207 -2.72 14.95 15.22
N ARG A 208 -2.56 13.70 14.78
CA ARG A 208 -1.27 12.98 14.82
C ARG A 208 -0.50 13.13 13.51
N LYS A 209 0.82 13.09 13.62
CA LYS A 209 1.70 13.08 12.45
C LYS A 209 1.81 11.66 11.90
N PRO A 210 1.65 11.45 10.60
CA PRO A 210 1.72 10.11 10.01
C PRO A 210 3.15 9.60 9.89
N ILE A 211 3.35 8.33 10.17
CA ILE A 211 4.49 7.54 9.72
C ILE A 211 3.95 6.50 8.75
N ALA A 212 4.36 6.59 7.48
CA ALA A 212 3.93 5.70 6.40
C ALA A 212 5.07 4.75 6.01
N ILE A 213 4.80 3.44 5.93
CA ILE A 213 5.78 2.42 5.58
C ILE A 213 5.23 1.55 4.45
N GLY A 214 6.03 1.36 3.40
CA GLY A 214 5.68 0.58 2.21
C GLY A 214 6.91 0.16 1.41
N ASP A 215 6.74 -0.64 0.36
CA ASP A 215 7.84 -1.13 -0.49
C ASP A 215 7.65 -0.82 -1.98
N ASP A 216 6.42 -0.58 -2.42
CA ASP A 216 6.07 -0.51 -3.84
C ASP A 216 5.69 0.91 -4.30
N VAL A 217 5.54 1.06 -5.61
CA VAL A 217 5.12 2.29 -6.28
C VAL A 217 3.74 2.79 -5.81
N THR A 218 2.87 1.88 -5.38
CA THR A 218 1.54 2.24 -4.84
C THR A 218 1.63 2.97 -3.50
N ASP A 219 2.75 2.86 -2.77
CA ASP A 219 3.00 3.52 -1.49
C ASP A 219 3.50 4.96 -1.64
N GLU A 220 3.98 5.34 -2.83
CA GLU A 220 4.50 6.68 -3.09
C GLU A 220 3.46 7.78 -2.79
N ALA A 221 2.17 7.50 -3.07
CA ALA A 221 1.09 8.42 -2.71
C ALA A 221 0.96 8.59 -1.19
N MET A 222 1.15 7.52 -0.43
CA MET A 222 1.12 7.54 1.03
C MET A 222 2.37 8.25 1.59
N PHE A 223 3.54 8.02 1.00
CA PHE A 223 4.79 8.69 1.38
C PHE A 223 4.71 10.20 1.19
N ARG A 224 4.20 10.65 0.04
CA ARG A 224 4.02 12.08 -0.26
C ARG A 224 3.13 12.76 0.77
N ILE A 225 1.95 12.20 1.03
CA ILE A 225 1.00 12.76 2.00
C ILE A 225 1.61 12.78 3.41
N ALA A 226 2.29 11.71 3.84
CA ALA A 226 2.96 11.70 5.13
C ALA A 226 4.00 12.81 5.25
N ASN A 227 4.79 13.03 4.20
CA ASN A 227 5.80 14.09 4.16
C ASN A 227 5.19 15.50 4.18
N GLU A 228 4.13 15.75 3.41
CA GLU A 228 3.41 17.03 3.34
C GLU A 228 2.80 17.41 4.68
N LEU A 229 2.32 16.43 5.44
CA LEU A 229 1.73 16.62 6.77
C LEU A 229 2.77 16.71 7.92
N GLY A 230 4.06 16.82 7.58
CA GLY A 230 5.14 16.94 8.57
C GLY A 230 5.43 15.64 9.32
N GLY A 231 5.01 14.52 8.76
CA GLY A 231 5.30 13.19 9.24
C GLY A 231 6.58 12.59 8.63
N HIS A 232 6.63 11.27 8.55
CA HIS A 232 7.76 10.52 8.00
C HIS A 232 7.29 9.43 7.03
N SER A 233 8.16 9.14 6.05
CA SER A 233 7.97 8.06 5.09
C SER A 233 9.17 7.13 5.08
N ILE A 234 8.93 5.82 5.08
CA ILE A 234 9.95 4.78 5.15
C ILE A 234 9.68 3.78 4.04
N ARG A 235 10.66 3.59 3.17
CA ARG A 235 10.60 2.52 2.17
C ARG A 235 11.29 1.27 2.66
N ILE A 236 10.69 0.12 2.42
CA ILE A 236 11.34 -1.17 2.58
C ILE A 236 12.16 -1.44 1.31
N ALA A 237 13.46 -1.19 1.39
CA ALA A 237 14.40 -1.33 0.28
C ALA A 237 15.85 -1.32 0.78
N GLU A 238 16.76 -1.83 -0.05
CA GLU A 238 18.20 -1.74 0.24
C GLU A 238 18.79 -0.35 -0.04
N VAL A 239 18.21 0.35 -1.02
CA VAL A 239 18.62 1.69 -1.44
C VAL A 239 17.44 2.62 -1.60
N LEU A 240 17.67 3.91 -1.35
CA LEU A 240 16.67 4.96 -1.52
C LEU A 240 16.87 5.59 -2.90
N ASP A 241 16.14 5.10 -3.89
CA ASP A 241 16.19 5.61 -5.26
C ASP A 241 14.80 5.71 -5.88
N GLY A 242 14.54 6.79 -6.63
CA GLY A 242 13.29 7.00 -7.36
C GLY A 242 12.03 7.00 -6.50
N THR A 243 12.10 7.50 -5.25
CA THR A 243 11.01 7.43 -4.28
C THR A 243 10.81 8.75 -3.53
N GLU A 244 9.56 9.00 -3.10
CA GLU A 244 9.20 10.08 -2.18
C GLU A 244 9.57 9.75 -0.72
N ALA A 245 9.91 8.50 -0.41
CA ALA A 245 10.32 8.11 0.94
C ALA A 245 11.58 8.84 1.37
N LYS A 246 11.63 9.24 2.65
CA LYS A 246 12.78 9.96 3.24
C LYS A 246 13.69 9.07 4.07
N SER A 247 13.29 7.83 4.31
CA SER A 247 14.02 6.85 5.12
C SER A 247 13.87 5.46 4.53
N ILE A 248 14.77 4.55 4.91
CA ILE A 248 14.70 3.14 4.50
C ILE A 248 14.81 2.21 5.70
N ILE A 249 14.19 1.04 5.54
CA ILE A 249 14.43 -0.17 6.30
C ILE A 249 14.73 -1.27 5.29
N ARG A 250 15.77 -2.07 5.50
CA ARG A 250 16.33 -2.97 4.47
C ARG A 250 15.41 -4.11 4.03
N SER A 251 14.51 -4.57 4.93
CA SER A 251 13.61 -5.69 4.64
C SER A 251 12.43 -5.74 5.60
N ALA A 252 11.39 -6.47 5.22
CA ALA A 252 10.24 -6.78 6.06
C ALA A 252 10.68 -7.45 7.39
N SER A 253 11.64 -8.35 7.34
CA SER A 253 12.19 -9.01 8.53
C SER A 253 12.80 -8.02 9.53
N VAL A 254 13.57 -7.02 9.04
CA VAL A 254 14.11 -5.96 9.90
C VAL A 254 13.01 -5.11 10.50
N LEU A 255 11.98 -4.75 9.74
CA LEU A 255 10.83 -4.02 10.25
C LEU A 255 10.13 -4.80 11.38
N ARG A 256 9.89 -6.10 11.18
CA ARG A 256 9.28 -6.97 12.20
C ARG A 256 10.11 -7.02 13.48
N GLY A 257 11.44 -7.10 13.38
CA GLY A 257 12.35 -7.04 14.53
C GLY A 257 12.25 -5.72 15.31
N ILE A 258 12.13 -4.58 14.59
CA ILE A 258 11.90 -3.28 15.21
C ILE A 258 10.56 -3.25 15.94
N VAL A 259 9.48 -3.73 15.29
CA VAL A 259 8.14 -3.81 15.90
C VAL A 259 8.17 -4.65 17.17
N ALA A 260 8.79 -5.84 17.16
CA ALA A 260 8.96 -6.69 18.33
C ALA A 260 9.68 -5.96 19.48
N THR A 261 10.76 -5.24 19.15
CA THR A 261 11.51 -4.44 20.13
C THR A 261 10.64 -3.32 20.73
N LEU A 262 9.87 -2.61 19.91
CA LEU A 262 8.97 -1.53 20.36
C LEU A 262 7.90 -2.02 21.35
N VAL A 263 7.48 -3.27 21.24
CA VAL A 263 6.51 -3.88 22.17
C VAL A 263 7.15 -4.61 23.34
N GLY A 264 8.49 -4.60 23.42
CA GLY A 264 9.23 -5.18 24.55
C GLY A 264 9.45 -6.68 24.43
N ASP A 265 9.35 -7.25 23.25
CA ASP A 265 9.76 -8.61 22.96
C ASP A 265 11.26 -8.65 22.66
N LYS A 266 12.04 -9.29 23.53
CA LYS A 266 13.51 -9.39 23.43
C LYS A 266 13.99 -10.63 22.68
N THR A 267 13.08 -11.46 22.18
CA THR A 267 13.42 -12.75 21.57
C THR A 267 13.66 -12.68 20.06
N ALA A 268 13.43 -11.52 19.43
CA ALA A 268 13.64 -11.29 18.00
C ALA A 268 15.06 -10.72 17.74
N THR A 269 16.08 -11.57 17.90
CA THR A 269 17.47 -11.28 17.45
C THR A 269 17.96 -12.37 16.52
#